data_bb65fb0f6ff966d40f8b028eee50415c
#
_entry.id   bb65fb0f6ff966d40f8b028eee50415c
#
_cell.length_a   1.000
_cell.length_b   1.000
_cell.length_c   1.000
_cell.angle_alpha   90.00
_cell.angle_beta   90.00
_cell.angle_gamma   90.00
#
_symmetry.space_group_name_H-M   'P 1'
#
loop_
_entity.id
_entity.type
_entity.pdbx_description
1 polymer ?
#
loop_
_entity_poly.entity_id
_entity_poly.type
_entity_poly.pdbx_seq_one_letter_code
_entity_poly.pdbx_strand_id
1 'polypeptide(L)'
;MNALLAACLVLPLTADPLAGGAARSCGGHPLDFDGDGRADLAVAAPYDRDRAGSVTVMYGSGVRATLTQGEGAEPGDSFGSALAVGDFDGDECADLAVGVSEEFTGERVPGGDGNGVVQLFRGTTGGLVKGEELRLAKPSSDRFGAALTAGDLDGDGKDELVVGAPSQRSGGSVTVYWMKGRKPYQITQKTSWVRQSAHVTDQWGAALATGDFDGDGKDELVVGAPADSVTQDGQGSVTVLDVRARRSRQLTQSSPGIKGAAEKWDAFGAALATGDFNGDGRADLAIGVPGEGLSANQRAMDYGDGTVDVLYGSRAGLRTGRSEAWSQNTLEGRPRYYDRFGAALAAGDFNGDGRDELAIGVPGERAVQVLAGRAAGGLTREGNLLLKGSGRDFGAALAALPGGGRFRTLERGRPLDGLVVAAPDQGLVLYAPGSRQAGLRLGRIRELAKGTGLYGYAFG
;
A
#
# COMPACT_ATOMS: atom_id res chain seq x y z
N MET A 1 -19.68 -29.49 35.28
CA MET A 1 -18.59 -30.10 36.06
C MET A 1 -17.40 -30.28 35.16
N ASN A 2 -16.27 -29.76 35.61
CA ASN A 2 -14.93 -29.72 35.03
C ASN A 2 -14.70 -28.83 33.80
N ALA A 3 -14.45 -27.57 34.13
CA ALA A 3 -13.68 -26.63 33.31
C ALA A 3 -12.20 -27.03 33.36
N LEU A 4 -11.56 -27.31 32.24
CA LEU A 4 -10.11 -27.34 32.14
C LEU A 4 -9.64 -25.93 31.71
N LEU A 5 -9.07 -25.21 32.68
CA LEU A 5 -8.23 -24.06 32.42
C LEU A 5 -6.93 -24.55 31.73
N ALA A 6 -6.72 -24.19 30.48
CA ALA A 6 -5.40 -24.23 29.87
C ALA A 6 -4.68 -22.92 30.19
N ALA A 7 -3.81 -22.96 31.20
CA ALA A 7 -2.88 -21.88 31.49
C ALA A 7 -1.83 -21.84 30.38
N CYS A 8 -1.82 -20.77 29.58
CA CYS A 8 -0.75 -20.47 28.65
C CYS A 8 0.44 -19.93 29.47
N LEU A 9 1.45 -20.76 29.67
CA LEU A 9 2.69 -20.39 30.36
C LEU A 9 3.51 -19.49 29.40
N VAL A 10 3.53 -18.21 29.66
CA VAL A 10 4.47 -17.27 29.02
C VAL A 10 5.82 -17.49 29.73
N LEU A 11 6.72 -18.21 29.10
CA LEU A 11 8.12 -18.25 29.51
C LEU A 11 8.82 -17.00 28.98
N PRO A 12 9.50 -16.23 29.82
CA PRO A 12 10.42 -15.21 29.32
C PRO A 12 11.60 -15.92 28.66
N LEU A 13 11.84 -15.67 27.39
CA LEU A 13 13.09 -16.03 26.72
C LEU A 13 14.20 -15.17 27.34
N THR A 14 14.93 -15.73 28.29
CA THR A 14 16.24 -15.21 28.71
C THR A 14 17.22 -15.57 27.60
N ALA A 15 17.68 -14.56 26.85
CA ALA A 15 18.78 -14.74 25.93
C ALA A 15 20.05 -15.06 26.72
N ASP A 16 20.65 -16.23 26.49
CA ASP A 16 21.99 -16.57 26.94
C ASP A 16 23.02 -15.72 26.15
N PRO A 17 23.94 -15.02 26.82
CA PRO A 17 24.99 -14.30 26.15
C PRO A 17 26.14 -15.26 25.81
N LEU A 18 26.11 -15.92 24.68
CA LEU A 18 27.24 -16.67 24.17
C LEU A 18 27.84 -16.06 22.93
N ALA A 19 29.11 -15.68 23.10
CA ALA A 19 30.15 -15.43 22.12
C ALA A 19 30.06 -14.13 21.31
N GLY A 20 31.08 -13.27 21.50
CA GLY A 20 31.41 -12.07 20.74
C GLY A 20 31.49 -12.29 19.22
N GLY A 21 30.38 -12.24 18.57
CA GLY A 21 30.23 -11.91 17.17
C GLY A 21 29.97 -10.42 17.05
N ALA A 22 30.54 -9.76 16.05
CA ALA A 22 30.17 -8.40 15.71
C ALA A 22 28.65 -8.28 15.68
N ALA A 23 28.10 -7.22 16.27
CA ALA A 23 26.66 -6.95 16.23
C ALA A 23 26.24 -7.03 14.74
N ARG A 24 25.31 -7.91 14.43
CA ARG A 24 24.75 -7.98 13.07
C ARG A 24 23.95 -6.70 12.89
N SER A 25 24.30 -5.88 11.92
CA SER A 25 23.37 -4.87 11.39
C SER A 25 22.35 -5.58 10.51
N CYS A 26 21.14 -5.07 10.41
CA CYS A 26 20.11 -5.64 9.55
C CYS A 26 20.44 -5.51 8.03
N GLY A 27 21.53 -4.83 7.67
CA GLY A 27 22.05 -4.78 6.32
C GLY A 27 21.23 -3.99 5.32
N GLY A 28 20.24 -3.20 5.78
CA GLY A 28 19.50 -2.25 4.95
C GLY A 28 18.60 -2.87 3.87
N HIS A 29 18.16 -4.12 4.04
CA HIS A 29 17.18 -4.69 3.10
C HIS A 29 15.77 -4.15 3.44
N PRO A 30 15.02 -3.59 2.45
CA PRO A 30 13.80 -2.83 2.71
C PRO A 30 12.64 -3.59 3.40
N LEU A 31 12.68 -4.92 3.44
CA LEU A 31 11.67 -5.76 4.10
C LEU A 31 12.33 -6.79 5.03
N ASP A 32 13.45 -6.50 5.64
CA ASP A 32 14.14 -7.41 6.57
C ASP A 32 13.91 -6.94 8.01
N PHE A 33 12.91 -7.53 8.66
CA PHE A 33 12.53 -7.20 10.04
C PHE A 33 13.42 -7.85 11.09
N ASP A 34 14.19 -8.91 10.72
CA ASP A 34 14.98 -9.68 11.68
C ASP A 34 16.48 -9.71 11.37
N GLY A 35 16.93 -8.96 10.37
CA GLY A 35 18.34 -8.81 10.02
C GLY A 35 18.97 -10.09 9.46
N ASP A 36 18.19 -11.02 8.92
CA ASP A 36 18.70 -12.28 8.36
C ASP A 36 19.15 -12.14 6.88
N GLY A 37 18.95 -10.98 6.29
CA GLY A 37 19.30 -10.65 4.89
C GLY A 37 18.28 -11.19 3.89
N ARG A 38 17.07 -11.51 4.31
CA ARG A 38 15.98 -11.99 3.47
C ARG A 38 14.76 -11.10 3.66
N ALA A 39 13.97 -10.97 2.59
CA ALA A 39 12.71 -10.28 2.70
C ALA A 39 11.71 -11.04 3.58
N ASP A 40 11.03 -10.32 4.42
CA ASP A 40 9.91 -10.76 5.24
C ASP A 40 8.60 -10.25 4.65
N LEU A 41 7.47 -10.70 5.16
CA LEU A 41 6.16 -10.26 4.70
C LEU A 41 5.21 -10.11 5.89
N ALA A 42 4.62 -8.94 6.04
CA ALA A 42 3.52 -8.69 6.95
C ALA A 42 2.17 -8.81 6.21
N VAL A 43 1.22 -9.55 6.79
CA VAL A 43 -0.10 -9.80 6.22
C VAL A 43 -1.17 -9.45 7.24
N ALA A 44 -2.02 -8.50 6.92
CA ALA A 44 -3.06 -8.03 7.80
C ALA A 44 -4.37 -8.82 7.67
N ALA A 45 -5.06 -8.95 8.78
CA ALA A 45 -6.42 -9.48 8.91
C ALA A 45 -7.24 -8.57 9.85
N PRO A 46 -7.64 -7.36 9.42
CA PRO A 46 -8.30 -6.37 10.28
C PRO A 46 -9.70 -6.80 10.75
N TYR A 47 -10.28 -7.78 10.09
CA TYR A 47 -11.61 -8.32 10.43
C TYR A 47 -11.55 -9.60 11.29
N ASP A 48 -10.35 -10.08 11.63
CA ASP A 48 -10.17 -11.20 12.55
C ASP A 48 -10.62 -10.82 13.97
N ARG A 49 -10.95 -11.83 14.81
CA ARG A 49 -11.29 -11.65 16.23
C ARG A 49 -12.37 -10.58 16.48
N ASP A 50 -13.51 -10.73 15.83
CA ASP A 50 -14.62 -9.75 15.93
C ASP A 50 -14.18 -8.32 15.51
N ARG A 51 -13.29 -8.24 14.51
CA ARG A 51 -12.70 -6.99 14.01
C ARG A 51 -11.73 -6.31 14.98
N ALA A 52 -11.25 -6.99 16.01
CA ALA A 52 -10.08 -6.48 16.76
C ALA A 52 -8.83 -6.45 15.89
N GLY A 53 -8.73 -7.39 14.95
CA GLY A 53 -7.69 -7.47 13.94
C GLY A 53 -6.41 -8.17 14.39
N SER A 54 -5.60 -8.56 13.42
CA SER A 54 -4.28 -9.15 13.61
C SER A 54 -3.37 -8.92 12.40
N VAL A 55 -2.06 -9.02 12.60
CA VAL A 55 -1.05 -9.04 11.52
C VAL A 55 -0.18 -10.28 11.70
N THR A 56 -0.06 -11.08 10.65
CA THR A 56 0.88 -12.20 10.61
C THR A 56 2.15 -11.78 9.92
N VAL A 57 3.28 -11.85 10.60
CA VAL A 57 4.61 -11.67 10.04
C VAL A 57 5.17 -13.03 9.64
N MET A 58 5.61 -13.14 8.42
CA MET A 58 6.27 -14.32 7.86
C MET A 58 7.72 -13.96 7.58
N TYR A 59 8.62 -14.35 8.46
CA TYR A 59 10.05 -14.12 8.30
C TYR A 59 10.65 -14.99 7.19
N GLY A 60 11.63 -14.46 6.47
CA GLY A 60 12.38 -15.16 5.43
C GLY A 60 13.05 -16.45 5.91
N SER A 61 13.34 -16.56 7.21
CA SER A 61 13.77 -17.78 7.90
C SER A 61 12.71 -18.88 7.92
N GLY A 62 11.43 -18.53 7.74
CA GLY A 62 10.27 -19.42 7.82
C GLY A 62 9.55 -19.41 9.16
N VAL A 63 10.04 -18.64 10.10
CA VAL A 63 9.34 -18.35 11.35
C VAL A 63 8.11 -17.51 11.06
N ARG A 64 7.07 -17.64 11.87
CA ARG A 64 5.87 -16.80 11.82
C ARG A 64 5.59 -16.22 13.19
N ALA A 65 5.20 -14.97 13.21
CA ALA A 65 4.71 -14.28 14.40
C ALA A 65 3.33 -13.67 14.12
N THR A 66 2.50 -13.56 15.14
CA THR A 66 1.23 -12.84 15.05
C THR A 66 1.29 -11.63 15.96
N LEU A 67 1.11 -10.47 15.38
CA LEU A 67 1.03 -9.19 16.07
C LEU A 67 -0.43 -8.84 16.32
N THR A 68 -0.70 -8.22 17.45
CA THR A 68 -2.00 -7.67 17.84
C THR A 68 -1.77 -6.40 18.62
N GLN A 69 -2.84 -5.65 18.86
CA GLN A 69 -2.77 -4.46 19.71
C GLN A 69 -2.41 -4.79 21.17
N GLY A 70 -2.60 -6.04 21.58
CA GLY A 70 -2.31 -6.52 22.93
C GLY A 70 -3.46 -6.27 23.91
N GLU A 71 -3.14 -5.83 25.15
CA GLU A 71 -4.14 -5.62 26.20
C GLU A 71 -5.20 -4.54 25.87
N GLY A 72 -4.91 -3.64 24.92
CA GLY A 72 -5.83 -2.61 24.45
C GLY A 72 -6.75 -3.04 23.32
N ALA A 73 -6.67 -4.29 22.83
CA ALA A 73 -7.46 -4.75 21.71
C ALA A 73 -8.95 -4.88 22.04
N GLU A 74 -9.78 -4.12 21.35
CA GLU A 74 -11.25 -4.18 21.48
C GLU A 74 -11.90 -4.70 20.19
N PRO A 75 -13.06 -5.34 20.28
CA PRO A 75 -13.83 -5.69 19.09
C PRO A 75 -14.16 -4.44 18.25
N GLY A 76 -13.79 -4.48 16.98
CA GLY A 76 -14.08 -3.41 16.05
C GLY A 76 -12.92 -2.45 15.75
N ASP A 77 -11.77 -2.52 16.44
CA ASP A 77 -10.64 -1.58 16.27
C ASP A 77 -9.95 -1.68 14.91
N SER A 78 -10.03 -2.86 14.28
CA SER A 78 -9.46 -3.11 12.95
C SER A 78 -7.93 -2.96 12.89
N PHE A 79 -7.20 -3.55 13.88
CA PHE A 79 -5.74 -3.63 13.85
C PHE A 79 -5.27 -4.30 12.54
N GLY A 80 -4.41 -3.61 11.79
CA GLY A 80 -4.00 -4.03 10.45
C GLY A 80 -4.86 -3.44 9.32
N SER A 81 -5.58 -2.34 9.56
CA SER A 81 -6.34 -1.63 8.52
C SER A 81 -5.45 -1.12 7.38
N ALA A 82 -4.20 -0.76 7.68
CA ALA A 82 -3.15 -0.44 6.74
C ALA A 82 -1.80 -0.85 7.32
N LEU A 83 -0.82 -1.09 6.45
CA LEU A 83 0.56 -1.39 6.80
C LEU A 83 1.50 -0.48 6.01
N ALA A 84 2.63 -0.09 6.62
CA ALA A 84 3.77 0.52 5.94
C ALA A 84 5.06 0.00 6.55
N VAL A 85 6.07 -0.19 5.71
CA VAL A 85 7.41 -0.63 6.11
C VAL A 85 8.41 0.46 5.74
N GLY A 86 9.40 0.69 6.59
CA GLY A 86 10.48 1.64 6.37
C GLY A 86 11.48 1.60 7.53
N ASP A 87 12.66 2.15 7.34
CA ASP A 87 13.65 2.35 8.44
C ASP A 87 13.34 3.67 9.16
N PHE A 88 12.39 3.63 10.12
CA PHE A 88 11.93 4.84 10.78
C PHE A 88 12.90 5.38 11.84
N ASP A 89 13.79 4.56 12.40
CA ASP A 89 14.75 5.03 13.41
C ASP A 89 16.20 5.09 12.91
N GLY A 90 16.44 4.54 11.72
CA GLY A 90 17.70 4.62 11.02
C GLY A 90 18.76 3.66 11.55
N ASP A 91 18.34 2.52 12.02
CA ASP A 91 19.22 1.44 12.48
C ASP A 91 19.50 0.38 11.39
N GLU A 92 19.01 0.61 10.15
CA GLU A 92 19.11 -0.28 8.99
C GLU A 92 18.25 -1.56 9.09
N CYS A 93 17.39 -1.68 10.09
CA CYS A 93 16.36 -2.71 10.16
C CYS A 93 15.04 -2.14 9.62
N ALA A 94 14.29 -2.95 8.91
CA ALA A 94 12.96 -2.53 8.50
C ALA A 94 12.00 -2.52 9.70
N ASP A 95 11.32 -1.40 9.91
CA ASP A 95 10.26 -1.23 10.90
C ASP A 95 8.89 -1.46 10.25
N LEU A 96 7.88 -1.75 11.06
CA LEU A 96 6.50 -1.93 10.62
C LEU A 96 5.57 -0.96 11.34
N ALA A 97 4.84 -0.15 10.57
CA ALA A 97 3.72 0.64 11.06
C ALA A 97 2.41 -0.09 10.79
N VAL A 98 1.55 -0.20 11.79
CA VAL A 98 0.25 -0.89 11.72
C VAL A 98 -0.86 0.07 12.08
N GLY A 99 -1.74 0.33 11.13
CA GLY A 99 -2.94 1.15 11.32
C GLY A 99 -4.00 0.41 12.13
N VAL A 100 -4.68 1.14 13.01
CA VAL A 100 -5.81 0.70 13.83
C VAL A 100 -6.91 1.75 13.66
N SER A 101 -7.49 1.81 12.48
CA SER A 101 -8.28 2.97 12.03
C SER A 101 -9.59 3.18 12.76
N GLU A 102 -10.14 2.13 13.37
CA GLU A 102 -11.41 2.17 14.10
C GLU A 102 -11.24 2.22 15.62
N GLU A 103 -9.99 2.39 16.12
CA GLU A 103 -9.68 2.57 17.54
C GLU A 103 -10.38 3.80 18.11
N PHE A 104 -10.97 3.67 19.31
CA PHE A 104 -11.57 4.78 20.03
C PHE A 104 -10.70 5.20 21.22
N THR A 105 -10.04 6.34 21.10
CA THR A 105 -9.29 6.93 22.20
C THR A 105 -10.20 7.78 23.11
N GLY A 106 -11.14 7.14 23.80
CA GLY A 106 -12.15 7.80 24.65
C GLY A 106 -13.51 7.09 24.58
N GLU A 107 -14.60 7.79 24.88
CA GLU A 107 -15.93 7.19 24.76
C GLU A 107 -16.25 6.84 23.32
N ARG A 108 -16.62 5.58 23.10
CA ARG A 108 -17.09 5.10 21.78
C ARG A 108 -18.44 5.74 21.45
N VAL A 109 -18.49 6.49 20.36
CA VAL A 109 -19.74 7.05 19.84
C VAL A 109 -20.43 5.99 19.01
N PRO A 110 -21.64 5.51 19.38
CA PRO A 110 -22.36 4.53 18.57
C PRO A 110 -22.60 5.02 17.14
N GLY A 111 -22.13 4.24 16.15
CA GLY A 111 -22.25 4.57 14.73
C GLY A 111 -21.29 5.64 14.21
N GLY A 112 -20.33 6.08 15.03
CA GLY A 112 -19.22 6.94 14.60
C GLY A 112 -18.04 6.12 14.09
N ASP A 113 -17.23 6.70 13.20
CA ASP A 113 -15.92 6.18 12.82
C ASP A 113 -14.96 6.28 14.03
N GLY A 114 -13.94 5.42 14.08
CA GLY A 114 -12.88 5.49 15.09
C GLY A 114 -12.04 6.76 14.98
N ASN A 115 -11.38 7.10 16.08
CA ASN A 115 -10.37 8.16 16.06
C ASN A 115 -9.15 7.70 15.28
N GLY A 116 -8.81 6.43 15.45
CA GLY A 116 -7.66 5.75 14.89
C GLY A 116 -6.35 6.03 15.60
N VAL A 117 -5.47 5.04 15.56
CA VAL A 117 -4.08 5.12 16.02
C VAL A 117 -3.18 4.36 15.05
N VAL A 118 -1.88 4.54 15.17
CA VAL A 118 -0.87 3.71 14.49
C VAL A 118 0.06 3.13 15.54
N GLN A 119 0.19 1.79 15.54
CA GLN A 119 1.15 1.09 16.37
C GLN A 119 2.42 0.84 15.57
N LEU A 120 3.56 1.31 16.07
CA LEU A 120 4.86 1.00 15.51
C LEU A 120 5.43 -0.30 16.09
N PHE A 121 6.12 -1.05 15.27
CA PHE A 121 6.95 -2.18 15.64
C PHE A 121 8.33 -1.95 15.03
N ARG A 122 9.36 -1.98 15.88
CA ARG A 122 10.74 -1.76 15.45
C ARG A 122 11.36 -3.08 15.02
N GLY A 123 12.04 -3.08 13.89
CA GLY A 123 12.89 -4.16 13.46
C GLY A 123 14.10 -4.30 14.38
N THR A 124 14.55 -5.51 14.57
CA THR A 124 15.78 -5.81 15.35
C THR A 124 16.37 -7.12 14.84
N THR A 125 17.61 -7.43 15.17
CA THR A 125 18.22 -8.74 14.84
C THR A 125 17.50 -9.95 15.46
N GLY A 126 16.46 -9.72 16.23
CA GLY A 126 15.59 -10.76 16.82
C GLY A 126 14.15 -10.71 16.32
N GLY A 127 13.85 -9.87 15.32
CA GLY A 127 12.52 -9.63 14.77
C GLY A 127 11.86 -8.39 15.34
N LEU A 128 10.57 -8.24 15.03
CA LEU A 128 9.79 -7.05 15.38
C LEU A 128 9.50 -6.95 16.88
N VAL A 129 9.76 -5.78 17.46
CA VAL A 129 9.47 -5.43 18.86
C VAL A 129 8.46 -4.29 18.89
N LYS A 130 7.43 -4.40 19.74
CA LYS A 130 6.41 -3.35 19.90
C LYS A 130 7.04 -2.05 20.35
N GLY A 131 6.83 -0.99 19.58
CA GLY A 131 7.28 0.38 19.81
C GLY A 131 6.17 1.31 20.30
N GLU A 132 6.31 2.60 19.96
CA GLU A 132 5.35 3.63 20.33
C GLU A 132 4.04 3.55 19.53
N GLU A 133 2.99 4.11 20.13
CA GLU A 133 1.71 4.35 19.50
C GLU A 133 1.60 5.81 19.07
N LEU A 134 1.25 6.04 17.83
CA LEU A 134 1.05 7.37 17.27
C LEU A 134 -0.45 7.69 17.18
N ARG A 135 -0.79 8.94 17.51
CA ARG A 135 -2.17 9.44 17.44
C ARG A 135 -2.21 10.94 17.15
N LEU A 136 -3.34 11.42 16.68
CA LEU A 136 -3.56 12.85 16.55
C LEU A 136 -3.63 13.54 17.92
N ALA A 137 -3.08 14.75 18.03
CA ALA A 137 -3.12 15.53 19.27
C ALA A 137 -4.54 15.90 19.72
N LYS A 138 -5.48 15.98 18.77
CA LYS A 138 -6.90 16.24 18.99
C LYS A 138 -7.70 15.28 18.13
N PRO A 139 -7.87 14.04 18.60
CA PRO A 139 -8.59 13.03 17.83
C PRO A 139 -10.09 13.35 17.76
N SER A 140 -10.68 13.01 16.64
CA SER A 140 -12.13 12.96 16.40
C SER A 140 -12.43 11.68 15.60
N SER A 141 -13.57 11.56 14.95
CA SER A 141 -13.86 10.41 14.07
C SER A 141 -13.03 10.53 12.76
N ASP A 142 -11.72 10.42 12.86
CA ASP A 142 -10.76 10.77 11.80
C ASP A 142 -10.31 9.57 10.99
N ARG A 143 -10.42 8.34 11.55
CA ARG A 143 -9.86 7.09 11.01
C ARG A 143 -8.34 7.23 10.75
N PHE A 144 -7.62 7.82 11.70
CA PHE A 144 -6.18 7.96 11.62
C PHE A 144 -5.51 6.57 11.52
N GLY A 145 -4.62 6.39 10.54
CA GLY A 145 -4.04 5.08 10.23
C GLY A 145 -4.86 4.23 9.24
N ALA A 146 -5.90 4.81 8.59
CA ALA A 146 -6.64 4.10 7.53
C ALA A 146 -5.82 3.90 6.25
N ALA A 147 -4.82 4.75 6.02
CA ALA A 147 -3.81 4.59 4.96
C ALA A 147 -2.43 4.95 5.52
N LEU A 148 -1.42 4.24 5.12
CA LEU A 148 -0.03 4.42 5.50
C LEU A 148 0.90 4.33 4.29
N THR A 149 1.97 5.10 4.29
CA THR A 149 3.10 4.93 3.36
C THR A 149 4.38 5.41 4.05
N ALA A 150 5.52 5.00 3.51
CA ALA A 150 6.83 5.43 3.96
C ALA A 150 7.67 5.89 2.77
N GLY A 151 8.61 6.79 2.99
CA GLY A 151 9.57 7.24 1.99
C GLY A 151 10.46 8.36 2.51
N ASP A 152 11.60 8.57 1.87
CA ASP A 152 12.59 9.59 2.23
C ASP A 152 12.18 10.96 1.67
N LEU A 153 11.27 11.64 2.39
CA LEU A 153 10.72 12.93 1.94
C LEU A 153 11.70 14.11 2.10
N ASP A 154 12.79 13.93 2.87
CA ASP A 154 13.73 15.02 3.09
C ASP A 154 15.17 14.75 2.58
N GLY A 155 15.43 13.55 2.05
CA GLY A 155 16.69 13.17 1.43
C GLY A 155 17.80 12.86 2.45
N ASP A 156 17.43 12.47 3.67
CA ASP A 156 18.42 12.15 4.71
C ASP A 156 18.79 10.66 4.74
N GLY A 157 18.20 9.84 3.86
CA GLY A 157 18.42 8.41 3.72
C GLY A 157 17.60 7.57 4.70
N LYS A 158 16.57 8.13 5.31
CA LYS A 158 15.65 7.47 6.23
C LYS A 158 14.22 7.76 5.84
N ASP A 159 13.38 6.79 6.08
CA ASP A 159 11.99 6.93 5.72
C ASP A 159 11.19 7.76 6.73
N GLU A 160 10.40 8.68 6.23
CA GLU A 160 9.32 9.30 6.99
C GLU A 160 8.06 8.44 6.89
N LEU A 161 7.38 8.28 8.02
CA LEU A 161 6.05 7.67 8.02
C LEU A 161 4.98 8.71 7.72
N VAL A 162 4.13 8.44 6.74
CA VAL A 162 2.96 9.26 6.42
C VAL A 162 1.69 8.51 6.79
N VAL A 163 0.84 9.16 7.57
CA VAL A 163 -0.40 8.59 8.09
C VAL A 163 -1.61 9.36 7.57
N GLY A 164 -2.50 8.67 6.90
CA GLY A 164 -3.77 9.18 6.41
C GLY A 164 -4.88 9.14 7.46
N ALA A 165 -5.74 10.15 7.43
CA ALA A 165 -6.94 10.27 8.25
C ALA A 165 -8.10 10.78 7.36
N PRO A 166 -8.67 9.91 6.50
CA PRO A 166 -9.59 10.33 5.43
C PRO A 166 -10.95 10.79 5.93
N SER A 167 -11.37 10.42 7.14
CA SER A 167 -12.65 10.83 7.71
C SER A 167 -12.56 12.15 8.48
N GLN A 168 -11.41 12.81 8.53
CA GLN A 168 -11.28 14.08 9.23
C GLN A 168 -12.21 15.13 8.64
N ARG A 169 -12.90 15.88 9.50
CA ARG A 169 -13.94 16.88 9.11
C ARG A 169 -13.48 17.98 8.15
N SER A 170 -12.17 18.11 7.95
CA SER A 170 -11.58 19.06 6.96
C SER A 170 -11.55 18.50 5.52
N GLY A 171 -12.18 17.37 5.25
CA GLY A 171 -12.12 16.65 3.97
C GLY A 171 -11.08 15.54 3.96
N GLY A 172 -10.47 15.26 5.10
CA GLY A 172 -9.34 14.37 5.29
C GLY A 172 -8.04 15.12 5.60
N SER A 173 -7.02 14.36 6.02
CA SER A 173 -5.67 14.87 6.28
C SER A 173 -4.62 13.79 6.13
N VAL A 174 -3.37 14.21 6.01
CA VAL A 174 -2.21 13.37 6.21
C VAL A 174 -1.30 13.97 7.26
N THR A 175 -0.61 13.12 8.03
CA THR A 175 0.38 13.55 9.03
C THR A 175 1.71 12.90 8.70
N VAL A 176 2.76 13.73 8.52
CA VAL A 176 4.13 13.28 8.31
C VAL A 176 4.85 13.21 9.64
N TYR A 177 5.39 12.05 9.97
CA TYR A 177 6.23 11.79 11.13
C TYR A 177 7.70 11.72 10.71
N TRP A 178 8.45 12.72 11.13
CA TRP A 178 9.87 12.91 10.82
C TRP A 178 10.81 12.15 11.78
N MET A 179 10.37 11.17 12.37
CA MET A 179 10.96 10.27 13.40
C MET A 179 12.03 10.89 14.33
N LYS A 180 12.99 11.62 14.01
CA LYS A 180 14.10 12.12 14.86
C LYS A 180 13.75 13.34 15.76
N GLY A 181 12.71 13.24 16.56
CA GLY A 181 12.38 14.31 17.54
C GLY A 181 11.82 15.59 16.90
N ARG A 182 11.60 15.61 15.62
CA ARG A 182 10.82 16.65 14.95
C ARG A 182 9.34 16.46 15.26
N LYS A 183 8.61 17.54 15.37
CA LYS A 183 7.16 17.48 15.59
C LYS A 183 6.46 16.97 14.32
N PRO A 184 5.47 16.07 14.47
CA PRO A 184 4.62 15.67 13.35
C PRO A 184 4.02 16.89 12.64
N TYR A 185 3.91 16.79 11.32
CA TYR A 185 3.37 17.87 10.49
C TYR A 185 2.10 17.40 9.79
N GLN A 186 0.97 17.95 10.23
CA GLN A 186 -0.32 17.66 9.61
C GLN A 186 -0.56 18.56 8.41
N ILE A 187 -0.99 17.98 7.29
CA ILE A 187 -1.31 18.63 6.03
C ILE A 187 -2.77 18.33 5.70
N THR A 188 -3.48 19.30 5.19
CA THR A 188 -4.85 19.20 4.67
C THR A 188 -4.96 19.92 3.34
N GLN A 189 -6.03 19.72 2.60
CA GLN A 189 -6.31 20.47 1.38
C GLN A 189 -6.30 22.00 1.62
N LYS A 190 -6.65 22.47 2.83
CA LYS A 190 -6.64 23.90 3.22
C LYS A 190 -5.29 24.44 3.69
N THR A 191 -4.26 23.59 3.79
CA THR A 191 -2.91 24.03 4.14
C THR A 191 -2.44 25.12 3.17
N SER A 192 -1.82 26.20 3.68
CA SER A 192 -1.57 27.44 2.95
C SER A 192 -0.81 27.31 1.62
N TRP A 193 -0.07 26.23 1.43
CA TRP A 193 0.66 25.92 0.20
C TRP A 193 0.00 24.81 -0.64
N VAL A 194 -1.02 24.08 -0.10
CA VAL A 194 -1.84 23.10 -0.85
C VAL A 194 -2.99 23.81 -1.57
N ARG A 195 -3.75 24.65 -0.87
CA ARG A 195 -4.76 25.59 -1.41
C ARG A 195 -5.84 24.95 -2.29
N GLN A 196 -6.38 23.82 -1.86
CA GLN A 196 -7.48 23.16 -2.54
C GLN A 196 -8.81 23.41 -1.82
N SER A 197 -9.91 23.25 -2.54
CA SER A 197 -11.23 23.12 -1.92
C SER A 197 -11.25 21.86 -1.08
N ALA A 198 -12.00 21.87 0.02
CA ALA A 198 -12.11 20.71 0.88
C ALA A 198 -13.55 20.54 1.33
N HIS A 199 -14.13 19.39 1.03
CA HIS A 199 -15.43 18.97 1.49
C HIS A 199 -15.27 17.78 2.45
N VAL A 200 -16.16 17.64 3.38
CA VAL A 200 -16.10 16.61 4.43
C VAL A 200 -16.09 15.17 3.86
N THR A 201 -16.53 15.00 2.64
CA THR A 201 -16.66 13.70 1.96
C THR A 201 -15.48 13.34 1.06
N ASP A 202 -14.51 14.23 0.85
CA ASP A 202 -13.46 14.05 -0.17
C ASP A 202 -12.56 12.84 0.07
N GLN A 203 -12.42 12.42 1.35
CA GLN A 203 -11.55 11.32 1.75
C GLN A 203 -10.08 11.55 1.39
N TRP A 204 -9.60 12.78 1.45
CA TRP A 204 -8.20 13.10 1.18
C TRP A 204 -7.28 12.41 2.19
N GLY A 205 -6.36 11.59 1.70
CA GLY A 205 -5.54 10.69 2.50
C GLY A 205 -6.07 9.26 2.61
N ALA A 206 -7.04 8.87 1.77
CA ALA A 206 -7.55 7.49 1.71
C ALA A 206 -6.58 6.54 0.98
N ALA A 207 -5.77 7.05 0.06
CA ALA A 207 -4.68 6.33 -0.58
C ALA A 207 -3.42 7.19 -0.54
N LEU A 208 -2.28 6.56 -0.32
CA LEU A 208 -0.98 7.21 -0.19
C LEU A 208 0.08 6.45 -0.98
N ALA A 209 1.02 7.16 -1.57
CA ALA A 209 2.23 6.61 -2.16
C ALA A 209 3.35 7.64 -2.10
N THR A 210 4.60 7.18 -2.16
CA THR A 210 5.80 8.03 -2.23
C THR A 210 6.66 7.61 -3.42
N GLY A 211 7.46 8.52 -3.95
CA GLY A 211 8.43 8.23 -4.99
C GLY A 211 9.15 9.47 -5.48
N ASP A 212 10.40 9.32 -5.86
CA ASP A 212 11.23 10.38 -6.44
C ASP A 212 10.90 10.57 -7.93
N PHE A 213 9.86 11.40 -8.21
CA PHE A 213 9.38 11.61 -9.57
C PHE A 213 10.25 12.59 -10.36
N ASP A 214 11.07 13.41 -9.72
CA ASP A 214 11.94 14.38 -10.42
C ASP A 214 13.40 13.98 -10.47
N GLY A 215 13.82 12.95 -9.72
CA GLY A 215 15.16 12.42 -9.68
C GLY A 215 16.12 13.27 -8.86
N ASP A 216 15.61 14.00 -7.85
CA ASP A 216 16.42 14.84 -6.97
C ASP A 216 16.94 14.12 -5.71
N GLY A 217 16.53 12.86 -5.54
CA GLY A 217 16.89 12.00 -4.41
C GLY A 217 16.01 12.18 -3.20
N LYS A 218 14.83 12.79 -3.36
CA LYS A 218 13.79 12.91 -2.34
C LYS A 218 12.46 12.45 -2.90
N ASP A 219 11.69 11.78 -2.06
CA ASP A 219 10.37 11.35 -2.46
C ASP A 219 9.36 12.49 -2.39
N GLU A 220 8.52 12.62 -3.41
CA GLU A 220 7.26 13.33 -3.32
C GLU A 220 6.19 12.41 -2.72
N LEU A 221 5.30 13.02 -1.95
CA LEU A 221 4.12 12.36 -1.42
C LEU A 221 2.93 12.51 -2.37
N VAL A 222 2.28 11.42 -2.69
CA VAL A 222 1.04 11.38 -3.47
C VAL A 222 -0.12 11.05 -2.54
N VAL A 223 -1.16 11.89 -2.56
CA VAL A 223 -2.34 11.76 -1.70
C VAL A 223 -3.58 11.62 -2.57
N GLY A 224 -4.26 10.48 -2.46
CA GLY A 224 -5.54 10.21 -3.11
C GLY A 224 -6.72 10.74 -2.31
N ALA A 225 -7.71 11.25 -3.02
CA ALA A 225 -9.01 11.70 -2.51
C ALA A 225 -10.11 11.16 -3.43
N PRO A 226 -10.45 9.86 -3.31
CA PRO A 226 -11.32 9.19 -4.30
C PRO A 226 -12.76 9.70 -4.34
N ALA A 227 -13.22 10.39 -3.30
CA ALA A 227 -14.56 10.97 -3.27
C ALA A 227 -14.58 12.49 -3.50
N ASP A 228 -13.43 13.08 -3.89
CA ASP A 228 -13.34 14.52 -4.18
C ASP A 228 -14.23 14.90 -5.39
N SER A 229 -14.93 16.03 -5.25
CA SER A 229 -15.91 16.54 -6.21
C SER A 229 -15.42 17.85 -6.85
N VAL A 230 -14.31 17.79 -7.60
CA VAL A 230 -13.70 18.97 -8.22
C VAL A 230 -14.59 19.58 -9.33
N THR A 231 -15.06 18.76 -10.26
CA THR A 231 -15.98 19.17 -11.35
C THR A 231 -17.21 18.26 -11.45
N GLN A 232 -17.09 16.99 -11.02
CA GLN A 232 -18.16 16.00 -11.00
C GLN A 232 -18.19 15.35 -9.62
N ASP A 233 -19.36 14.92 -9.15
CA ASP A 233 -19.54 14.29 -7.85
C ASP A 233 -18.70 13.00 -7.76
N GLY A 234 -17.80 12.91 -6.76
CA GLY A 234 -16.99 11.71 -6.51
C GLY A 234 -16.07 11.28 -7.64
N GLN A 235 -15.74 12.19 -8.55
CA GLN A 235 -14.80 11.89 -9.65
C GLN A 235 -13.42 11.48 -9.14
N GLY A 236 -13.05 11.95 -7.94
CA GLY A 236 -11.76 11.75 -7.32
C GLY A 236 -10.67 12.72 -7.80
N SER A 237 -9.65 12.83 -6.99
CA SER A 237 -8.44 13.59 -7.30
C SER A 237 -7.20 12.97 -6.65
N VAL A 238 -6.04 13.35 -7.15
CA VAL A 238 -4.73 13.04 -6.58
C VAL A 238 -3.97 14.34 -6.36
N THR A 239 -3.34 14.48 -5.21
CA THR A 239 -2.45 15.62 -4.91
C THR A 239 -1.02 15.14 -4.80
N VAL A 240 -0.12 15.64 -5.64
CA VAL A 240 1.32 15.44 -5.53
C VAL A 240 1.89 16.57 -4.68
N LEU A 241 2.64 16.22 -3.64
CA LEU A 241 3.20 17.12 -2.64
C LEU A 241 4.71 16.98 -2.58
N ASP A 242 5.45 18.02 -2.90
CA ASP A 242 6.81 18.21 -2.43
C ASP A 242 6.72 18.86 -1.03
N VAL A 243 6.77 18.02 0.00
CA VAL A 243 6.55 18.44 1.39
C VAL A 243 7.68 19.37 1.85
N ARG A 244 8.89 19.13 1.39
CA ARG A 244 10.07 19.89 1.76
C ARG A 244 10.07 21.29 1.14
N ALA A 245 9.81 21.38 -0.15
CA ALA A 245 9.72 22.66 -0.85
C ALA A 245 8.36 23.35 -0.68
N ARG A 246 7.38 22.69 -0.04
CA ARG A 246 6.00 23.16 0.15
C ARG A 246 5.33 23.53 -1.19
N ARG A 247 5.42 22.60 -2.12
CA ARG A 247 4.76 22.68 -3.43
C ARG A 247 3.69 21.62 -3.52
N SER A 248 2.63 21.91 -4.25
CA SER A 248 1.53 20.97 -4.49
C SER A 248 1.00 21.09 -5.90
N ARG A 249 0.51 19.96 -6.42
CA ARG A 249 -0.19 19.91 -7.70
C ARG A 249 -1.37 18.96 -7.59
N GLN A 250 -2.59 19.45 -7.78
CA GLN A 250 -3.78 18.61 -7.88
C GLN A 250 -3.94 18.09 -9.31
N LEU A 251 -4.30 16.83 -9.44
CA LEU A 251 -4.55 16.11 -10.69
C LEU A 251 -5.90 15.43 -10.63
N THR A 252 -6.62 15.46 -11.74
CA THR A 252 -7.87 14.75 -12.01
C THR A 252 -7.83 14.22 -13.43
N GLN A 253 -8.73 13.35 -13.84
CA GLN A 253 -8.86 12.95 -15.26
C GLN A 253 -9.15 14.15 -16.19
N SER A 254 -9.71 15.26 -15.67
CA SER A 254 -9.87 16.50 -16.44
C SER A 254 -8.60 17.35 -16.55
N SER A 255 -7.49 16.96 -15.89
CA SER A 255 -6.23 17.71 -15.98
C SER A 255 -5.63 17.62 -17.39
N PRO A 256 -5.11 18.73 -17.96
CA PRO A 256 -4.57 18.74 -19.32
C PRO A 256 -3.50 17.66 -19.50
N GLY A 257 -3.72 16.79 -20.49
CA GLY A 257 -2.81 15.72 -20.88
C GLY A 257 -3.02 14.38 -20.16
N ILE A 258 -3.85 14.30 -19.13
CA ILE A 258 -4.33 13.02 -18.58
C ILE A 258 -5.40 12.47 -19.52
N LYS A 259 -5.37 11.17 -19.76
CA LYS A 259 -6.34 10.50 -20.64
C LYS A 259 -7.60 10.16 -19.85
N GLY A 260 -8.70 10.05 -20.56
CA GLY A 260 -10.02 9.86 -19.96
C GLY A 260 -10.80 11.17 -19.85
N ALA A 261 -11.91 11.11 -19.18
CA ALA A 261 -12.75 12.27 -18.84
C ALA A 261 -13.30 12.04 -17.43
N ALA A 262 -13.23 13.03 -16.59
CA ALA A 262 -13.78 12.91 -15.23
C ALA A 262 -15.30 12.79 -15.27
N GLU A 263 -15.79 11.68 -14.80
CA GLU A 263 -17.21 11.36 -14.68
C GLU A 263 -17.59 11.21 -13.19
N LYS A 264 -18.89 11.09 -12.94
CA LYS A 264 -19.37 10.94 -11.55
C LYS A 264 -18.98 9.56 -11.02
N TRP A 265 -18.37 9.55 -9.83
CA TRP A 265 -18.04 8.35 -9.07
C TRP A 265 -16.92 7.48 -9.67
N ASP A 266 -16.08 8.07 -10.54
CA ASP A 266 -14.90 7.40 -11.09
C ASP A 266 -13.91 6.99 -10.01
N ALA A 267 -13.85 7.74 -8.92
CA ALA A 267 -12.94 7.52 -7.81
C ALA A 267 -11.45 7.53 -8.23
N PHE A 268 -11.04 8.48 -9.08
CA PHE A 268 -9.64 8.68 -9.46
C PHE A 268 -8.78 8.87 -8.22
N GLY A 269 -7.74 8.04 -8.07
CA GLY A 269 -6.87 8.03 -6.89
C GLY A 269 -7.33 7.10 -5.76
N ALA A 270 -8.23 6.15 -6.04
CA ALA A 270 -8.65 5.14 -5.07
C ALA A 270 -7.54 4.14 -4.72
N ALA A 271 -6.63 3.87 -5.65
CA ALA A 271 -5.42 3.09 -5.46
C ALA A 271 -4.24 3.79 -6.13
N LEU A 272 -3.06 3.68 -5.53
CA LEU A 272 -1.83 4.30 -6.01
C LEU A 272 -0.70 3.27 -5.95
N ALA A 273 0.19 3.28 -6.96
CA ALA A 273 1.44 2.54 -6.92
C ALA A 273 2.52 3.33 -7.66
N THR A 274 3.75 3.24 -7.15
CA THR A 274 4.93 3.88 -7.74
C THR A 274 5.93 2.82 -8.19
N GLY A 275 6.62 3.06 -9.30
CA GLY A 275 7.67 2.18 -9.82
C GLY A 275 8.33 2.80 -11.04
N ASP A 276 9.49 2.33 -11.43
CA ASP A 276 10.20 2.78 -12.64
C ASP A 276 9.79 1.92 -13.86
N PHE A 277 8.59 2.18 -14.41
CA PHE A 277 8.03 1.39 -15.53
C PHE A 277 8.80 1.57 -16.84
N ASN A 278 9.55 2.65 -16.97
CA ASN A 278 10.25 2.98 -18.19
C ASN A 278 11.78 2.77 -18.10
N GLY A 279 12.33 2.50 -16.92
CA GLY A 279 13.75 2.23 -16.66
C GLY A 279 14.62 3.48 -16.77
N ASP A 280 14.08 4.67 -16.47
CA ASP A 280 14.84 5.93 -16.57
C ASP A 280 15.43 6.40 -15.23
N GLY A 281 15.23 5.62 -14.17
CA GLY A 281 15.74 5.86 -12.82
C GLY A 281 14.92 6.87 -12.01
N ARG A 282 13.69 7.17 -12.44
CA ARG A 282 12.71 7.97 -11.69
C ARG A 282 11.47 7.16 -11.42
N ALA A 283 10.82 7.46 -10.33
CA ALA A 283 9.53 6.87 -10.08
C ALA A 283 8.49 7.40 -11.09
N ASP A 284 7.63 6.51 -11.54
CA ASP A 284 6.40 6.76 -12.28
C ASP A 284 5.22 6.49 -11.35
N LEU A 285 4.03 7.00 -11.69
CA LEU A 285 2.83 6.86 -10.85
C LEU A 285 1.71 6.16 -11.62
N ALA A 286 1.21 5.05 -11.09
CA ALA A 286 -0.04 4.43 -11.50
C ALA A 286 -1.18 4.86 -10.56
N ILE A 287 -2.32 5.23 -11.14
CA ILE A 287 -3.50 5.75 -10.46
C ILE A 287 -4.71 4.90 -10.82
N GLY A 288 -5.29 4.23 -9.85
CA GLY A 288 -6.49 3.44 -10.03
C GLY A 288 -7.75 4.31 -10.09
N VAL A 289 -8.65 3.95 -11.01
CA VAL A 289 -9.94 4.61 -11.27
C VAL A 289 -11.02 3.53 -11.34
N PRO A 290 -11.30 2.83 -10.22
CA PRO A 290 -12.14 1.63 -10.26
C PRO A 290 -13.63 1.89 -10.55
N GLY A 291 -14.08 3.13 -10.45
CA GLY A 291 -15.44 3.55 -10.77
C GLY A 291 -15.65 3.94 -12.24
N GLU A 292 -14.58 4.07 -13.04
CA GLU A 292 -14.66 4.47 -14.46
C GLU A 292 -15.59 3.59 -15.26
N GLY A 293 -16.50 4.20 -16.00
CA GLY A 293 -17.49 3.56 -16.84
C GLY A 293 -17.08 3.47 -18.31
N LEU A 294 -16.68 2.29 -18.79
CA LEU A 294 -16.27 2.08 -20.19
C LEU A 294 -17.41 1.75 -21.14
N SER A 295 -18.61 1.49 -20.65
CA SER A 295 -19.79 1.17 -21.45
C SER A 295 -20.84 2.26 -21.40
N ALA A 296 -21.40 2.63 -22.54
CA ALA A 296 -22.41 3.68 -22.70
C ALA A 296 -23.70 3.51 -21.88
N ASN A 297 -23.86 2.38 -21.20
CA ASN A 297 -25.04 2.04 -20.40
C ASN A 297 -24.83 2.15 -18.90
N GLN A 298 -23.66 2.58 -18.43
CA GLN A 298 -23.40 2.72 -17.00
C GLN A 298 -24.07 3.98 -16.45
N ARG A 299 -25.11 3.78 -15.68
CA ARG A 299 -25.85 4.84 -14.98
C ARG A 299 -25.78 4.71 -13.47
N ALA A 300 -25.02 3.77 -12.94
CA ALA A 300 -25.04 3.48 -11.52
C ALA A 300 -23.79 3.99 -10.82
N MET A 301 -23.97 4.56 -9.68
CA MET A 301 -22.95 4.98 -8.73
C MET A 301 -22.13 3.75 -8.26
N ASP A 302 -20.84 3.90 -8.10
CA ASP A 302 -19.91 3.01 -7.39
C ASP A 302 -19.43 1.74 -8.10
N TYR A 303 -19.78 1.45 -9.37
CA TYR A 303 -19.56 0.13 -9.94
C TYR A 303 -19.07 0.16 -11.39
N GLY A 304 -17.90 0.76 -11.60
CA GLY A 304 -17.28 0.84 -12.91
C GLY A 304 -16.64 -0.45 -13.39
N ASP A 305 -16.37 -0.49 -14.68
CA ASP A 305 -15.47 -1.48 -15.29
C ASP A 305 -14.04 -1.23 -14.82
N GLY A 306 -13.69 0.05 -14.62
CA GLY A 306 -12.45 0.57 -14.09
C GLY A 306 -11.36 0.80 -15.13
N THR A 307 -10.47 1.74 -14.80
CA THR A 307 -9.25 2.05 -15.56
C THR A 307 -8.06 2.29 -14.63
N VAL A 308 -6.87 2.36 -15.21
CA VAL A 308 -5.65 2.82 -14.54
C VAL A 308 -4.98 3.86 -15.42
N ASP A 309 -4.74 5.04 -14.86
CA ASP A 309 -3.92 6.07 -15.48
C ASP A 309 -2.47 5.96 -15.02
N VAL A 310 -1.52 6.14 -15.94
CA VAL A 310 -0.08 6.10 -15.63
C VAL A 310 0.56 7.42 -16.04
N LEU A 311 1.31 8.01 -15.13
CA LEU A 311 2.07 9.24 -15.32
C LEU A 311 3.55 8.96 -15.13
N TYR A 312 4.38 9.46 -16.04
CA TYR A 312 5.81 9.22 -16.03
C TYR A 312 6.58 10.36 -15.38
N GLY A 313 7.58 9.99 -14.56
CA GLY A 313 8.50 10.91 -13.92
C GLY A 313 9.37 11.69 -14.91
N SER A 314 9.88 12.82 -14.50
CA SER A 314 10.84 13.63 -15.26
C SER A 314 11.49 14.64 -14.34
N ARG A 315 12.59 15.26 -14.77
CA ARG A 315 13.25 16.36 -14.02
C ARG A 315 12.33 17.53 -13.60
N ALA A 316 11.11 17.57 -14.08
CA ALA A 316 10.09 18.55 -13.69
C ALA A 316 8.95 17.90 -12.89
N GLY A 317 9.16 16.72 -12.36
CA GLY A 317 8.14 15.87 -11.72
C GLY A 317 7.27 15.14 -12.74
N LEU A 318 6.12 14.67 -12.31
CA LEU A 318 5.18 13.87 -13.12
C LEU A 318 4.66 14.62 -14.36
N ARG A 319 4.75 13.98 -15.52
CA ARG A 319 4.27 14.49 -16.81
C ARG A 319 2.87 14.02 -17.12
N THR A 320 1.94 14.92 -17.27
CA THR A 320 0.58 14.61 -17.72
C THR A 320 0.49 14.43 -19.24
N GLY A 321 1.28 15.16 -20.03
CA GLY A 321 1.20 15.14 -21.51
C GLY A 321 1.65 13.82 -22.18
N ARG A 322 2.11 12.85 -21.40
CA ARG A 322 2.43 11.48 -21.86
C ARG A 322 1.70 10.41 -21.04
N SER A 323 0.61 10.77 -20.40
CA SER A 323 -0.17 9.80 -19.63
C SER A 323 -0.62 8.63 -20.50
N GLU A 324 -0.72 7.47 -19.90
CA GLU A 324 -1.35 6.28 -20.48
C GLU A 324 -2.61 5.94 -19.70
N ALA A 325 -3.64 5.43 -20.39
CA ALA A 325 -4.83 4.89 -19.75
C ALA A 325 -4.97 3.42 -20.16
N TRP A 326 -5.08 2.57 -19.17
CA TRP A 326 -5.17 1.11 -19.34
C TRP A 326 -6.52 0.61 -18.84
N SER A 327 -7.11 -0.30 -19.58
CA SER A 327 -8.36 -0.95 -19.23
C SER A 327 -8.46 -2.33 -19.90
N GLN A 328 -9.43 -3.11 -19.51
CA GLN A 328 -9.69 -4.41 -20.13
C GLN A 328 -10.08 -4.31 -21.60
N ASN A 329 -10.54 -3.15 -22.10
CA ASN A 329 -10.78 -2.93 -23.53
C ASN A 329 -9.52 -3.02 -24.39
N THR A 330 -8.35 -2.74 -23.82
CA THR A 330 -7.06 -2.72 -24.52
C THR A 330 -6.19 -3.92 -24.21
N LEU A 331 -6.60 -4.76 -23.27
CA LEU A 331 -5.87 -5.90 -22.75
C LEU A 331 -6.64 -7.22 -22.95
N GLU A 332 -6.11 -8.32 -22.40
CA GLU A 332 -6.88 -9.55 -22.30
C GLU A 332 -8.01 -9.41 -21.29
N GLY A 333 -9.20 -9.80 -21.65
CA GLY A 333 -10.40 -9.70 -20.84
C GLY A 333 -11.54 -9.02 -21.61
N ARG A 334 -12.65 -8.84 -20.95
CA ARG A 334 -13.79 -8.05 -21.43
C ARG A 334 -14.31 -7.25 -20.27
N PRO A 335 -14.32 -5.90 -20.36
CA PRO A 335 -14.85 -5.07 -19.29
C PRO A 335 -16.29 -5.48 -18.99
N ARG A 336 -16.57 -5.63 -17.70
CA ARG A 336 -17.89 -5.91 -17.18
C ARG A 336 -18.17 -4.98 -16.02
N TYR A 337 -19.40 -4.65 -15.87
CA TYR A 337 -19.92 -3.97 -14.72
C TYR A 337 -19.47 -4.68 -13.42
N TYR A 338 -18.91 -3.96 -12.48
CA TYR A 338 -18.29 -4.46 -11.23
C TYR A 338 -16.88 -5.07 -11.35
N ASP A 339 -16.22 -5.04 -12.48
CA ASP A 339 -14.87 -5.60 -12.57
C ASP A 339 -13.88 -4.82 -11.70
N ARG A 340 -14.08 -3.49 -11.59
CA ARG A 340 -13.27 -2.61 -10.75
C ARG A 340 -11.77 -2.74 -11.06
N PHE A 341 -11.42 -2.72 -12.34
CA PHE A 341 -10.03 -2.71 -12.79
C PHE A 341 -9.30 -1.52 -12.17
N GLY A 342 -8.16 -1.76 -11.51
CA GLY A 342 -7.42 -0.73 -10.80
C GLY A 342 -7.86 -0.53 -9.34
N ALA A 343 -8.67 -1.43 -8.78
CA ALA A 343 -9.04 -1.37 -7.35
C ALA A 343 -7.86 -1.63 -6.40
N ALA A 344 -6.84 -2.34 -6.85
CA ALA A 344 -5.56 -2.53 -6.15
C ALA A 344 -4.42 -2.48 -7.17
N LEU A 345 -3.29 -1.95 -6.77
CA LEU A 345 -2.11 -1.79 -7.60
C LEU A 345 -0.86 -2.22 -6.84
N ALA A 346 0.11 -2.81 -7.56
CA ALA A 346 1.46 -3.06 -7.04
C ALA A 346 2.48 -3.00 -8.18
N ALA A 347 3.66 -2.49 -7.91
CA ALA A 347 4.76 -2.40 -8.86
C ALA A 347 5.98 -3.16 -8.36
N GLY A 348 6.75 -3.77 -9.27
CA GLY A 348 7.99 -4.45 -8.95
C GLY A 348 8.62 -5.10 -10.19
N ASP A 349 9.93 -5.32 -10.16
CA ASP A 349 10.69 -5.95 -11.26
C ASP A 349 10.51 -7.48 -11.22
N PHE A 350 9.33 -7.95 -11.68
CA PHE A 350 8.98 -9.38 -11.66
C PHE A 350 9.74 -10.21 -12.71
N ASN A 351 10.29 -9.58 -13.73
CA ASN A 351 11.02 -10.25 -14.79
C ASN A 351 12.55 -10.08 -14.69
N GLY A 352 13.05 -9.16 -13.85
CA GLY A 352 14.46 -8.91 -13.59
C GLY A 352 15.19 -8.18 -14.71
N ASP A 353 14.48 -7.37 -15.48
CA ASP A 353 15.04 -6.61 -16.58
C ASP A 353 15.45 -5.18 -16.17
N GLY A 354 15.20 -4.80 -14.92
CA GLY A 354 15.55 -3.51 -14.34
C GLY A 354 14.49 -2.43 -14.59
N ARG A 355 13.29 -2.84 -14.97
CA ARG A 355 12.08 -2.01 -15.04
C ARG A 355 10.98 -2.68 -14.24
N ASP A 356 10.15 -1.86 -13.60
CA ASP A 356 9.03 -2.40 -12.88
C ASP A 356 7.87 -2.78 -13.80
N GLU A 357 7.22 -3.87 -13.47
CA GLU A 357 5.92 -4.27 -13.97
C GLU A 357 4.82 -3.68 -13.11
N LEU A 358 3.65 -3.45 -13.68
CA LEU A 358 2.47 -3.04 -12.95
C LEU A 358 1.47 -4.20 -12.83
N ALA A 359 1.21 -4.66 -11.61
CA ALA A 359 0.13 -5.57 -11.30
C ALA A 359 -1.14 -4.79 -10.92
N ILE A 360 -2.26 -5.14 -11.54
CA ILE A 360 -3.54 -4.45 -11.45
C ILE A 360 -4.61 -5.43 -10.99
N GLY A 361 -5.21 -5.18 -9.84
CA GLY A 361 -6.31 -5.98 -9.32
C GLY A 361 -7.62 -5.72 -10.07
N VAL A 362 -8.35 -6.80 -10.35
CA VAL A 362 -9.66 -6.82 -10.99
C VAL A 362 -10.59 -7.72 -10.17
N PRO A 363 -10.91 -7.33 -8.92
CA PRO A 363 -11.58 -8.22 -7.96
C PRO A 363 -12.95 -8.69 -8.44
N GLY A 364 -13.69 -7.90 -9.20
CA GLY A 364 -14.98 -8.31 -9.75
C GLY A 364 -14.87 -9.45 -10.78
N GLU A 365 -13.75 -9.54 -11.50
CA GLU A 365 -13.42 -10.64 -12.41
C GLU A 365 -12.63 -11.78 -11.74
N ARG A 366 -12.23 -11.59 -10.47
CA ARG A 366 -11.34 -12.48 -9.72
C ARG A 366 -10.00 -12.67 -10.43
N ALA A 367 -9.42 -11.56 -10.83
CA ALA A 367 -8.24 -11.57 -11.67
C ALA A 367 -7.22 -10.51 -11.22
N VAL A 368 -5.99 -10.72 -11.67
CA VAL A 368 -4.92 -9.74 -11.64
C VAL A 368 -4.33 -9.66 -13.03
N GLN A 369 -4.29 -8.46 -13.57
CA GLN A 369 -3.62 -8.15 -14.83
C GLN A 369 -2.21 -7.67 -14.51
N VAL A 370 -1.20 -8.14 -15.25
CA VAL A 370 0.19 -7.66 -15.08
C VAL A 370 0.68 -7.12 -16.42
N LEU A 371 1.17 -5.89 -16.43
CA LEU A 371 1.73 -5.22 -17.59
C LEU A 371 3.23 -5.09 -17.45
N ALA A 372 3.97 -5.38 -18.51
CA ALA A 372 5.42 -5.23 -18.52
C ALA A 372 5.86 -3.77 -18.74
N GLY A 373 6.94 -3.39 -18.05
CA GLY A 373 7.66 -2.16 -18.31
C GLY A 373 8.43 -2.21 -19.63
N ARG A 374 8.59 -1.07 -20.30
CA ARG A 374 9.32 -0.96 -21.58
C ARG A 374 10.14 0.32 -21.66
N ALA A 375 11.42 0.17 -21.98
CA ALA A 375 12.30 1.31 -22.22
C ALA A 375 11.73 2.26 -23.29
N ALA A 376 11.86 3.55 -23.05
CA ALA A 376 11.44 4.62 -23.94
C ALA A 376 9.93 4.68 -24.30
N GLY A 377 9.07 3.94 -23.59
CA GLY A 377 7.65 3.94 -23.90
C GLY A 377 6.71 3.74 -22.72
N GLY A 378 7.22 3.34 -21.55
CA GLY A 378 6.38 3.03 -20.40
C GLY A 378 5.82 1.61 -20.42
N LEU A 379 4.59 1.42 -19.99
CA LEU A 379 3.96 0.10 -19.96
C LEU A 379 3.60 -0.42 -21.37
N THR A 380 3.52 -1.73 -21.50
CA THR A 380 3.15 -2.38 -22.77
C THR A 380 2.10 -3.47 -22.56
N ARG A 381 1.20 -3.58 -23.54
CA ARG A 381 0.26 -4.71 -23.62
C ARG A 381 0.90 -5.99 -24.18
N GLU A 382 2.07 -5.85 -24.83
CA GLU A 382 2.76 -6.98 -25.42
C GLU A 382 3.27 -7.91 -24.32
N GLY A 383 2.78 -9.16 -24.35
CA GLY A 383 3.11 -10.15 -23.34
C GLY A 383 2.46 -9.91 -21.98
N ASN A 384 1.39 -9.09 -21.90
CA ASN A 384 0.64 -8.93 -20.67
C ASN A 384 0.16 -10.28 -20.11
N LEU A 385 -0.03 -10.36 -18.80
CA LEU A 385 -0.38 -11.59 -18.11
C LEU A 385 -1.70 -11.41 -17.35
N LEU A 386 -2.66 -12.33 -17.56
CA LEU A 386 -3.90 -12.39 -16.81
C LEU A 386 -3.87 -13.59 -15.84
N LEU A 387 -3.80 -13.31 -14.56
CA LEU A 387 -3.89 -14.32 -13.49
C LEU A 387 -5.35 -14.42 -13.05
N LYS A 388 -5.91 -15.63 -13.04
CA LYS A 388 -7.26 -15.89 -12.53
C LYS A 388 -7.19 -16.71 -11.25
N GLY A 389 -7.95 -16.31 -10.27
CA GLY A 389 -8.04 -16.97 -8.97
C GLY A 389 -9.43 -17.49 -8.64
N SER A 390 -9.52 -18.17 -7.54
CA SER A 390 -10.78 -18.56 -6.89
C SER A 390 -11.06 -17.57 -5.75
N GLY A 391 -12.32 -17.35 -5.43
CA GLY A 391 -12.71 -16.35 -4.41
C GLY A 391 -13.21 -15.05 -5.02
N ARG A 392 -14.19 -14.42 -4.36
CA ARG A 392 -14.83 -13.20 -4.86
C ARG A 392 -13.87 -12.03 -4.90
N ASP A 393 -12.95 -11.96 -3.93
CA ASP A 393 -12.07 -10.83 -3.72
C ASP A 393 -10.61 -11.14 -4.12
N PHE A 394 -10.38 -12.13 -5.02
CA PHE A 394 -9.03 -12.39 -5.56
C PHE A 394 -8.52 -11.15 -6.30
N GLY A 395 -7.37 -10.66 -5.89
CA GLY A 395 -6.76 -9.43 -6.42
C GLY A 395 -7.27 -8.14 -5.75
N ALA A 396 -8.00 -8.23 -4.62
CA ALA A 396 -8.44 -7.06 -3.88
C ALA A 396 -7.31 -6.35 -3.12
N ALA A 397 -6.22 -7.06 -2.81
CA ALA A 397 -4.99 -6.47 -2.31
C ALA A 397 -3.79 -7.14 -2.98
N LEU A 398 -2.78 -6.34 -3.30
CA LEU A 398 -1.58 -6.72 -4.02
C LEU A 398 -0.35 -6.16 -3.31
N ALA A 399 0.78 -6.87 -3.39
CA ALA A 399 2.09 -6.34 -3.01
C ALA A 399 3.19 -6.94 -3.90
N ALA A 400 4.27 -6.21 -4.07
CA ALA A 400 5.53 -6.75 -4.55
C ALA A 400 6.39 -7.17 -3.36
N LEU A 401 7.04 -8.33 -3.44
CA LEU A 401 7.99 -8.82 -2.45
C LEU A 401 9.40 -8.71 -3.05
N PRO A 402 10.17 -7.67 -2.67
CA PRO A 402 11.47 -7.41 -3.25
C PRO A 402 12.47 -8.54 -3.01
N GLY A 403 13.24 -8.87 -4.05
CA GLY A 403 14.35 -9.80 -3.96
C GLY A 403 14.03 -11.23 -3.54
N GLY A 404 12.76 -11.56 -3.49
CA GLY A 404 12.25 -12.93 -3.35
C GLY A 404 12.63 -13.69 -2.07
N GLY A 405 13.15 -13.09 -1.03
CA GLY A 405 13.38 -13.67 0.29
C GLY A 405 13.68 -15.18 0.29
N ARG A 406 13.06 -15.96 1.18
CA ARG A 406 13.06 -17.43 1.22
C ARG A 406 12.51 -18.07 -0.06
N PHE A 407 11.77 -17.31 -0.84
CA PHE A 407 11.11 -17.72 -2.07
C PHE A 407 11.96 -17.51 -3.32
N ARG A 408 13.25 -17.17 -3.13
CA ARG A 408 14.23 -17.01 -4.21
C ARG A 408 14.09 -18.12 -5.24
N THR A 409 13.73 -17.75 -6.44
CA THR A 409 14.17 -18.51 -7.62
C THR A 409 15.66 -18.24 -7.76
N LEU A 410 16.48 -19.23 -7.38
CA LEU A 410 17.95 -19.17 -7.50
C LEU A 410 18.35 -19.22 -8.98
N GLU A 411 17.98 -18.24 -9.76
CA GLU A 411 18.56 -18.00 -11.07
C GLU A 411 19.72 -17.02 -10.92
N ARG A 412 20.82 -17.28 -11.64
CA ARG A 412 22.02 -16.47 -11.56
C ARG A 412 21.72 -15.03 -12.02
N GLY A 413 21.80 -14.05 -11.12
CA GLY A 413 21.59 -12.65 -11.45
C GLY A 413 21.03 -11.84 -10.28
N ARG A 414 20.49 -10.65 -10.57
CA ARG A 414 19.78 -9.84 -9.58
C ARG A 414 18.58 -10.64 -9.02
N PRO A 415 18.24 -10.48 -7.74
CA PRO A 415 17.02 -11.08 -7.21
C PRO A 415 15.81 -10.54 -7.99
N LEU A 416 14.80 -11.38 -8.17
CA LEU A 416 13.54 -11.03 -8.82
C LEU A 416 12.51 -10.73 -7.75
N ASP A 417 11.68 -9.74 -8.00
CA ASP A 417 10.53 -9.49 -7.16
C ASP A 417 9.47 -10.58 -7.40
N GLY A 418 8.68 -10.83 -6.37
CA GLY A 418 7.55 -11.73 -6.45
C GLY A 418 6.25 -10.99 -6.24
N LEU A 419 5.18 -11.40 -6.92
CA LEU A 419 3.86 -10.84 -6.74
C LEU A 419 3.10 -11.57 -5.63
N VAL A 420 2.62 -10.84 -4.65
CA VAL A 420 1.71 -11.33 -3.60
C VAL A 420 0.29 -10.90 -3.95
N VAL A 421 -0.64 -11.85 -3.92
CA VAL A 421 -2.04 -11.63 -4.26
C VAL A 421 -2.92 -12.13 -3.13
N ALA A 422 -3.80 -11.30 -2.63
CA ALA A 422 -4.80 -11.72 -1.66
C ALA A 422 -6.11 -12.17 -2.29
N ALA A 423 -6.76 -13.13 -1.62
CA ALA A 423 -8.15 -13.49 -1.76
C ALA A 423 -8.80 -13.45 -0.36
N PRO A 424 -9.10 -12.25 0.16
CA PRO A 424 -9.49 -12.06 1.57
C PRO A 424 -10.75 -12.82 1.97
N ASP A 425 -11.73 -12.95 1.08
CA ASP A 425 -12.97 -13.70 1.31
C ASP A 425 -12.72 -15.20 1.57
N GLN A 426 -11.58 -15.73 1.11
CA GLN A 426 -11.13 -17.10 1.34
C GLN A 426 -10.08 -17.22 2.44
N GLY A 427 -9.64 -16.10 3.00
CA GLY A 427 -8.54 -16.07 3.95
C GLY A 427 -7.21 -16.53 3.32
N LEU A 428 -6.99 -16.31 2.02
CA LEU A 428 -5.82 -16.79 1.28
C LEU A 428 -4.88 -15.66 0.90
N VAL A 429 -3.60 -15.93 1.03
CA VAL A 429 -2.51 -15.16 0.44
C VAL A 429 -1.72 -16.08 -0.48
N LEU A 430 -1.57 -15.65 -1.70
CA LEU A 430 -0.93 -16.40 -2.79
C LEU A 430 0.32 -15.66 -3.25
N TYR A 431 1.34 -16.40 -3.62
CA TYR A 431 2.59 -15.88 -4.12
C TYR A 431 2.89 -16.41 -5.52
N ALA A 432 3.22 -15.52 -6.41
CA ALA A 432 3.70 -15.81 -7.76
C ALA A 432 5.15 -15.29 -7.87
N PRO A 433 6.15 -16.19 -7.86
CA PRO A 433 7.56 -15.78 -7.98
C PRO A 433 7.82 -15.18 -9.37
N GLY A 434 8.67 -14.18 -9.43
CA GLY A 434 9.18 -13.62 -10.68
C GLY A 434 9.90 -14.66 -11.53
N SER A 435 10.06 -14.42 -12.81
CA SER A 435 10.72 -15.32 -13.76
C SER A 435 11.46 -14.57 -14.86
N ARG A 436 12.73 -14.94 -15.10
CA ARG A 436 13.59 -14.39 -16.16
C ARG A 436 13.38 -15.02 -17.55
N GLN A 437 12.36 -15.81 -17.72
CA GLN A 437 12.07 -16.35 -19.06
C GLN A 437 11.66 -15.23 -20.03
N ALA A 438 11.98 -15.41 -21.31
CA ALA A 438 11.64 -14.43 -22.34
C ALA A 438 10.16 -14.07 -22.32
N GLY A 439 9.86 -12.80 -22.17
CA GLY A 439 8.53 -12.24 -21.93
C GLY A 439 8.13 -12.24 -20.45
N LEU A 440 7.10 -11.47 -20.11
CA LEU A 440 6.57 -11.42 -18.77
C LEU A 440 5.96 -12.78 -18.40
N ARG A 441 6.54 -13.42 -17.38
CA ARG A 441 6.03 -14.68 -16.83
C ARG A 441 6.22 -14.67 -15.32
N LEU A 442 5.21 -15.12 -14.62
CA LEU A 442 5.31 -15.43 -13.21
C LEU A 442 5.41 -16.95 -13.04
N GLY A 443 6.11 -17.39 -12.03
CA GLY A 443 6.19 -18.79 -11.67
C GLY A 443 4.85 -19.32 -11.22
N ARG A 444 4.80 -20.63 -10.87
CA ARG A 444 3.56 -21.25 -10.40
C ARG A 444 3.10 -20.60 -9.10
N ILE A 445 1.86 -20.10 -9.10
CA ILE A 445 1.20 -19.56 -7.90
C ILE A 445 1.19 -20.60 -6.78
N ARG A 446 1.57 -20.19 -5.57
CA ARG A 446 1.60 -21.03 -4.37
C ARG A 446 0.79 -20.37 -3.27
N GLU A 447 0.15 -21.16 -2.44
CA GLU A 447 -0.40 -20.66 -1.18
C GLU A 447 0.75 -20.33 -0.23
N LEU A 448 0.84 -19.08 0.22
CA LEU A 448 1.77 -18.63 1.24
C LEU A 448 1.20 -18.84 2.62
N ALA A 449 -0.02 -18.40 2.80
CA ALA A 449 -0.68 -18.42 4.08
C ALA A 449 -2.19 -18.58 3.91
N LYS A 450 -2.81 -19.15 4.94
CA LYS A 450 -4.25 -19.22 5.11
C LYS A 450 -4.59 -18.80 6.53
N GLY A 451 -5.52 -17.89 6.66
CA GLY A 451 -5.97 -17.32 7.93
C GLY A 451 -7.48 -17.30 8.04
N THR A 452 -7.98 -16.63 9.06
CA THR A 452 -9.40 -16.41 9.32
C THR A 452 -9.73 -14.93 9.09
N GLY A 453 -11.02 -14.60 8.91
CA GLY A 453 -11.52 -13.23 8.81
C GLY A 453 -10.82 -12.40 7.76
N LEU A 454 -11.22 -12.23 6.55
CA LEU A 454 -10.64 -11.41 5.47
C LEU A 454 -9.10 -11.24 5.54
N TYR A 455 -8.38 -12.36 5.71
CA TYR A 455 -6.91 -12.41 5.80
C TYR A 455 -6.27 -11.94 4.48
N GLY A 456 -5.19 -11.16 4.58
CA GLY A 456 -4.56 -10.57 3.41
C GLY A 456 -5.25 -9.29 2.91
N TYR A 457 -5.88 -8.54 3.80
CA TYR A 457 -6.54 -7.28 3.47
C TYR A 457 -5.54 -6.17 3.15
N ALA A 458 -4.40 -6.14 3.83
CA ALA A 458 -3.28 -5.25 3.53
C ALA A 458 -1.94 -5.99 3.68
N PHE A 459 -0.91 -5.49 3.02
CA PHE A 459 0.45 -6.00 3.04
C PHE A 459 1.45 -4.90 3.39
N GLY A 460 2.53 -5.30 4.03
CA GLY A 460 3.69 -4.48 4.34
C GLY A 460 4.96 -5.30 4.32
#